data_b8a10fd378f0e589685d5b5e6694dbec
#
_entry.id   b8a10fd378f0e589685d5b5e6694dbec
#
_cell.length_a   1.000
_cell.length_b   1.000
_cell.length_c   1.000
_cell.angle_alpha   90.00
_cell.angle_beta   90.00
_cell.angle_gamma   90.00
#
_symmetry.space_group_name_H-M   'P 1'
#
loop_
_entity.id
_entity.type
_entity.pdbx_description
1 polymer ?
#
loop_
_entity_poly.entity_id
_entity_poly.type
_entity_poly.pdbx_seq_one_letter_code
_entity_poly.pdbx_strand_id
1 'polypeptide(L)'
;MAILDSPLQWVFNDTLLKSRDDSGGQHIVISLSGAWEWQDQSKEELKEIFTAEMARTFPQARTAIITRFTVVKMLEATFRVSVGSLASRLPQKTPVPGFYLAGDWTDTGWPSTMESAVRSGNLAADYVAEDIVNE
;
A
#
# COMPACT_ATOMS: atom_id res chain seq x y z
N MET A 1 0.56 14.11 1.21
CA MET A 1 1.74 14.71 1.87
C MET A 1 2.35 13.66 2.78
N ALA A 2 3.68 13.50 2.74
CA ALA A 2 4.43 12.64 3.66
C ALA A 2 4.91 13.48 4.86
N ILE A 3 4.89 12.91 6.06
CA ILE A 3 5.25 13.59 7.31
C ILE A 3 6.34 12.77 7.99
N LEU A 4 7.43 13.46 8.36
CA LEU A 4 8.54 12.87 9.10
C LEU A 4 8.31 13.00 10.61
N ASP A 5 8.88 12.08 11.38
CA ASP A 5 8.81 12.05 12.85
C ASP A 5 7.37 12.10 13.40
N SER A 6 6.45 11.40 12.72
CA SER A 6 5.05 11.29 13.07
C SER A 6 4.50 9.93 12.65
N PRO A 7 3.55 9.37 13.39
CA PRO A 7 2.78 8.22 12.93
C PRO A 7 1.93 8.51 11.69
N LEU A 8 1.72 9.78 11.33
CA LEU A 8 1.07 10.19 10.08
C LEU A 8 2.02 10.04 8.90
N GLN A 9 2.24 8.86 8.38
CA GLN A 9 3.19 8.64 7.28
C GLN A 9 2.75 9.37 6.01
N TRP A 10 1.51 9.16 5.59
CA TRP A 10 0.92 9.79 4.41
C TRP A 10 -0.47 10.33 4.72
N VAL A 11 -0.70 11.58 4.39
CA VAL A 11 -2.00 12.24 4.54
C VAL A 11 -2.49 12.72 3.19
N PHE A 12 -3.70 12.29 2.82
CA PHE A 12 -4.39 12.65 1.58
C PHE A 12 -5.71 13.35 1.91
N ASN A 13 -5.98 14.46 1.25
CA ASN A 13 -7.31 15.04 1.23
C ASN A 13 -8.07 14.48 0.02
N ASP A 14 -8.85 13.43 0.26
CA ASP A 14 -9.59 12.72 -0.78
C ASP A 14 -10.69 13.60 -1.42
N THR A 15 -11.24 14.54 -0.65
CA THR A 15 -12.22 15.53 -1.17
C THR A 15 -11.59 16.37 -2.26
N LEU A 16 -10.42 16.94 -2.02
CA LEU A 16 -9.71 17.76 -3.01
C LEU A 16 -9.20 16.92 -4.18
N LEU A 17 -8.65 15.74 -3.92
CA LEU A 17 -8.11 14.86 -4.97
C LEU A 17 -9.19 14.43 -5.97
N LYS A 18 -10.44 14.29 -5.51
CA LYS A 18 -11.57 13.89 -6.35
C LYS A 18 -12.40 15.08 -6.84
N SER A 19 -11.91 16.31 -6.67
CA SER A 19 -12.62 17.54 -7.03
C SER A 19 -14.07 17.59 -6.52
N ARG A 20 -14.29 17.07 -5.30
CA ARG A 20 -15.59 17.10 -4.63
C ARG A 20 -15.81 18.43 -3.94
N ASP A 21 -17.06 18.83 -3.83
CA ASP A 21 -17.46 19.96 -2.99
C ASP A 21 -17.12 19.68 -1.52
N ASP A 22 -16.44 20.60 -0.85
CA ASP A 22 -16.03 20.53 0.55
C ASP A 22 -17.02 21.22 1.51
N SER A 23 -18.14 21.74 1.01
CA SER A 23 -19.18 22.40 1.82
C SER A 23 -19.75 21.48 2.92
N GLY A 24 -19.72 20.17 2.71
CA GLY A 24 -20.11 19.13 3.67
C GLY A 24 -19.00 18.63 4.57
N GLY A 25 -17.79 19.21 4.50
CA GLY A 25 -16.60 18.76 5.23
C GLY A 25 -15.62 18.02 4.34
N GLN A 26 -14.48 17.64 4.92
CA GLN A 26 -13.37 17.01 4.19
C GLN A 26 -13.21 15.54 4.58
N HIS A 27 -12.91 14.71 3.58
CA HIS A 27 -12.51 13.33 3.77
C HIS A 27 -10.98 13.23 3.74
N ILE A 28 -10.40 12.99 4.90
CA ILE A 28 -8.96 12.83 5.07
C ILE A 28 -8.65 11.34 5.19
N VAL A 29 -7.72 10.87 4.37
CA VAL A 29 -7.21 9.50 4.42
C VAL A 29 -5.77 9.53 4.93
N ILE A 30 -5.52 8.75 5.98
CA ILE A 30 -4.17 8.51 6.51
C ILE A 30 -3.79 7.10 6.09
N SER A 31 -2.65 6.95 5.41
CA SER A 31 -2.13 5.67 4.97
C SER A 31 -0.79 5.39 5.63
N LEU A 32 -0.68 4.19 6.19
CA LEU A 32 0.53 3.70 6.83
C LEU A 32 0.97 2.40 6.14
N SER A 33 2.27 2.27 5.94
CA SER A 33 2.91 1.03 5.48
C SER A 33 3.80 0.48 6.58
N GLY A 34 3.87 -0.86 6.70
CA GLY A 34 4.64 -1.49 7.77
C GLY A 34 4.12 -1.17 9.17
N ALA A 35 2.81 -1.05 9.32
CA ALA A 35 2.12 -0.53 10.50
C ALA A 35 1.96 -1.58 11.62
N TRP A 36 2.97 -2.42 11.86
CA TRP A 36 2.90 -3.53 12.83
C TRP A 36 2.64 -3.06 14.26
N GLU A 37 3.20 -1.93 14.65
CA GLU A 37 3.00 -1.34 15.99
C GLU A 37 1.56 -0.89 16.26
N TRP A 38 0.76 -0.72 15.19
CA TRP A 38 -0.63 -0.24 15.25
C TRP A 38 -1.66 -1.34 15.02
N GLN A 39 -1.22 -2.55 14.64
CA GLN A 39 -2.14 -3.61 14.21
C GLN A 39 -3.07 -4.10 15.32
N ASP A 40 -2.58 -4.11 16.56
CA ASP A 40 -3.33 -4.63 17.72
C ASP A 40 -4.09 -3.53 18.48
N GLN A 41 -3.89 -2.25 18.11
CA GLN A 41 -4.60 -1.12 18.70
C GLN A 41 -6.08 -1.14 18.32
N SER A 42 -6.93 -0.77 19.28
CA SER A 42 -8.36 -0.57 19.03
C SER A 42 -8.62 0.63 18.12
N LYS A 43 -9.83 0.69 17.57
CA LYS A 43 -10.26 1.85 16.79
C LYS A 43 -10.25 3.13 17.61
N GLU A 44 -10.63 3.04 18.87
CA GLU A 44 -10.71 4.15 19.81
C GLU A 44 -9.32 4.71 20.13
N GLU A 45 -8.34 3.84 20.41
CA GLU A 45 -6.95 4.23 20.65
C GLU A 45 -6.33 4.87 19.40
N LEU A 46 -6.53 4.26 18.23
CA LEU A 46 -6.05 4.82 16.97
C LEU A 46 -6.70 6.19 16.69
N LYS A 47 -7.99 6.35 16.98
CA LYS A 47 -8.67 7.64 16.84
C LYS A 47 -8.02 8.71 17.70
N GLU A 48 -7.77 8.41 18.97
CA GLU A 48 -7.15 9.35 19.90
C GLU A 48 -5.75 9.77 19.41
N ILE A 49 -4.89 8.80 19.12
CA ILE A 49 -3.52 9.02 18.68
C ILE A 49 -3.49 9.84 17.37
N PHE A 50 -4.21 9.40 16.35
CA PHE A 50 -4.14 10.04 15.04
C PHE A 50 -4.85 11.39 14.99
N THR A 51 -5.86 11.61 15.83
CA THR A 51 -6.49 12.94 15.99
C THR A 51 -5.53 13.93 16.65
N ALA A 52 -4.85 13.50 17.71
CA ALA A 52 -3.85 14.34 18.38
C ALA A 52 -2.70 14.71 17.42
N GLU A 53 -2.21 13.74 16.67
CA GLU A 53 -1.15 13.96 15.68
C GLU A 53 -1.58 14.88 14.52
N MET A 54 -2.81 14.73 14.05
CA MET A 54 -3.38 15.65 13.06
C MET A 54 -3.45 17.08 13.60
N ALA A 55 -3.90 17.28 14.85
CA ALA A 55 -3.96 18.60 15.49
C ALA A 55 -2.58 19.19 15.74
N ARG A 56 -1.56 18.35 16.01
CA ARG A 56 -0.16 18.78 16.14
C ARG A 56 0.40 19.24 14.81
N THR A 57 0.14 18.50 13.74
CA THR A 57 0.74 18.70 12.42
C THR A 57 0.02 19.77 11.60
N PHE A 58 -1.30 19.83 11.70
CA PHE A 58 -2.16 20.74 10.96
C PHE A 58 -2.93 21.67 11.91
N PRO A 59 -2.57 22.95 12.02
CA PRO A 59 -3.26 23.88 12.91
C PRO A 59 -4.78 23.91 12.73
N GLN A 60 -5.26 23.76 11.50
CA GLN A 60 -6.69 23.75 11.17
C GLN A 60 -7.42 22.54 11.76
N ALA A 61 -6.73 21.42 11.97
CA ALA A 61 -7.34 20.22 12.56
C ALA A 61 -7.66 20.38 14.06
N ARG A 62 -7.10 21.38 14.73
CA ARG A 62 -7.32 21.63 16.19
C ARG A 62 -8.77 21.95 16.53
N THR A 63 -9.50 22.55 15.62
CA THR A 63 -10.89 22.95 15.79
C THR A 63 -11.86 22.11 14.94
N ALA A 64 -11.33 21.13 14.21
CA ALA A 64 -12.13 20.28 13.35
C ALA A 64 -12.98 19.31 14.15
N ILE A 65 -14.23 19.15 13.74
CA ILE A 65 -15.14 18.16 14.31
C ILE A 65 -15.05 16.89 13.47
N ILE A 66 -14.67 15.78 14.10
CA ILE A 66 -14.64 14.47 13.45
C ILE A 66 -16.03 13.87 13.47
N THR A 67 -16.72 13.91 12.35
CA THR A 67 -18.07 13.34 12.20
C THR A 67 -18.05 11.83 11.99
N ARG A 68 -16.98 11.31 11.39
CA ARG A 68 -16.79 9.88 11.14
C ARG A 68 -15.32 9.49 11.22
N PHE A 69 -15.02 8.36 11.84
CA PHE A 69 -13.69 7.78 11.87
C PHE A 69 -13.78 6.29 11.51
N THR A 70 -12.99 5.86 10.54
CA THR A 70 -12.97 4.47 10.08
C THR A 70 -11.53 3.98 10.04
N VAL A 71 -11.30 2.77 10.49
CA VAL A 71 -10.02 2.08 10.40
C VAL A 71 -10.18 0.88 9.49
N VAL A 72 -9.26 0.75 8.54
CA VAL A 72 -9.15 -0.42 7.66
C VAL A 72 -7.76 -1.01 7.89
N LYS A 73 -7.70 -2.23 8.39
CA LYS A 73 -6.45 -2.98 8.61
C LYS A 73 -6.31 -4.03 7.52
N MET A 74 -5.27 -3.88 6.70
CA MET A 74 -4.93 -4.83 5.64
C MET A 74 -3.61 -5.50 6.02
N LEU A 75 -3.70 -6.63 6.72
CA LEU A 75 -2.53 -7.31 7.28
C LEU A 75 -1.62 -7.91 6.20
N GLU A 76 -2.18 -8.22 5.04
CA GLU A 76 -1.50 -8.84 3.90
C GLU A 76 -1.49 -7.94 2.65
N ALA A 77 -1.40 -6.63 2.84
CA ALA A 77 -1.44 -5.67 1.72
C ALA A 77 -0.22 -5.79 0.80
N THR A 78 0.96 -6.07 1.37
CA THR A 78 2.22 -6.27 0.64
C THR A 78 3.08 -7.29 1.37
N PHE A 79 3.94 -8.01 0.65
CA PHE A 79 4.88 -8.89 1.33
C PHE A 79 5.95 -8.07 2.07
N ARG A 80 6.45 -8.64 3.17
CA ARG A 80 7.48 -8.00 3.99
C ARG A 80 8.84 -8.11 3.30
N VAL A 81 9.40 -6.96 2.94
CA VAL A 81 10.78 -6.88 2.43
C VAL A 81 11.72 -6.95 3.62
N SER A 82 12.37 -8.08 3.81
CA SER A 82 13.40 -8.30 4.84
C SER A 82 14.76 -8.56 4.18
N VAL A 83 15.83 -8.49 4.98
CA VAL A 83 17.18 -8.80 4.49
C VAL A 83 17.19 -10.23 3.92
N GLY A 84 17.64 -10.40 2.68
CA GLY A 84 17.68 -11.69 1.98
C GLY A 84 16.40 -12.07 1.25
N SER A 85 15.27 -11.34 1.40
CA SER A 85 13.99 -11.70 0.76
C SER A 85 14.04 -11.69 -0.78
N LEU A 86 14.96 -10.94 -1.38
CA LEU A 86 15.13 -10.92 -2.84
C LEU A 86 15.55 -12.30 -3.38
N ALA A 87 16.40 -13.02 -2.67
CA ALA A 87 16.84 -14.36 -3.06
C ALA A 87 15.73 -15.42 -3.00
N SER A 88 14.64 -15.13 -2.31
CA SER A 88 13.47 -16.02 -2.17
C SER A 88 12.35 -15.71 -3.19
N ARG A 89 12.51 -14.69 -4.02
CA ARG A 89 11.53 -14.36 -5.06
C ARG A 89 11.64 -15.37 -6.19
N LEU A 90 10.49 -15.91 -6.59
CA LEU A 90 10.42 -16.91 -7.64
C LEU A 90 10.40 -16.25 -9.03
N PRO A 91 11.05 -16.87 -10.03
CA PRO A 91 10.97 -16.40 -11.42
C PRO A 91 9.55 -16.64 -11.99
N GLN A 92 9.23 -15.97 -13.09
CA GLN A 92 7.96 -16.12 -13.78
C GLN A 92 7.82 -17.49 -14.46
N LYS A 93 8.91 -18.01 -15.03
CA LYS A 93 8.93 -19.37 -15.59
C LYS A 93 9.27 -20.37 -14.49
N THR A 94 8.40 -21.34 -14.30
CA THR A 94 8.60 -22.37 -13.26
C THR A 94 9.22 -23.65 -13.85
N PRO A 95 9.73 -24.58 -13.02
CA PRO A 95 10.18 -25.89 -13.48
C PRO A 95 9.03 -26.79 -13.98
N VAL A 96 7.79 -26.42 -13.74
CA VAL A 96 6.61 -27.20 -14.19
C VAL A 96 6.20 -26.70 -15.58
N PRO A 97 6.23 -27.56 -16.61
CA PRO A 97 5.82 -27.16 -17.96
C PRO A 97 4.40 -26.57 -17.99
N GLY A 98 4.23 -25.46 -18.70
CA GLY A 98 2.94 -24.77 -18.83
C GLY A 98 2.45 -24.04 -17.58
N PHE A 99 3.26 -23.96 -16.52
CA PHE A 99 2.91 -23.25 -15.30
C PHE A 99 3.81 -22.02 -15.08
N TYR A 100 3.21 -20.84 -15.09
CA TYR A 100 3.89 -19.56 -14.99
C TYR A 100 3.36 -18.75 -13.82
N LEU A 101 4.19 -17.86 -13.27
CA LEU A 101 3.86 -16.98 -12.16
C LEU A 101 3.87 -15.53 -12.60
N ALA A 102 2.90 -14.76 -12.11
CA ALA A 102 2.89 -13.31 -12.25
C ALA A 102 2.44 -12.67 -10.93
N GLY A 103 3.03 -11.54 -10.60
CA GLY A 103 2.72 -10.78 -9.39
C GLY A 103 3.90 -9.92 -8.98
N ASP A 104 3.65 -8.86 -8.24
CA ASP A 104 4.68 -7.94 -7.77
C ASP A 104 5.72 -8.61 -6.85
N TRP A 105 5.37 -9.74 -6.26
CA TRP A 105 6.21 -10.56 -5.39
C TRP A 105 7.19 -11.46 -6.14
N THR A 106 7.02 -11.67 -7.46
CA THR A 106 7.95 -12.47 -8.28
C THR A 106 9.24 -11.71 -8.58
N ASP A 107 10.29 -12.42 -9.02
CA ASP A 107 11.56 -11.79 -9.35
C ASP A 107 11.49 -11.07 -10.69
N THR A 108 11.40 -9.76 -10.63
CA THR A 108 11.38 -8.85 -11.79
C THR A 108 12.60 -7.93 -11.83
N GLY A 109 13.53 -8.08 -10.89
CA GLY A 109 14.62 -7.12 -10.66
C GLY A 109 14.12 -5.76 -10.12
N TRP A 110 12.83 -5.64 -9.76
CA TRP A 110 12.22 -4.41 -9.29
C TRP A 110 11.59 -4.60 -7.90
N PRO A 111 11.53 -3.54 -7.06
CA PRO A 111 10.81 -3.63 -5.79
C PRO A 111 9.34 -4.00 -5.99
N SER A 112 8.72 -4.68 -5.00
CA SER A 112 7.30 -5.04 -5.02
C SER A 112 6.41 -3.79 -5.07
N THR A 113 5.96 -3.46 -6.26
CA THR A 113 5.19 -2.27 -6.60
C THR A 113 4.26 -2.59 -7.77
N MET A 114 3.38 -1.65 -8.14
CA MET A 114 2.55 -1.77 -9.34
C MET A 114 3.40 -1.98 -10.60
N GLU A 115 4.55 -1.33 -10.70
CA GLU A 115 5.50 -1.54 -11.79
C GLU A 115 6.00 -2.98 -11.84
N SER A 116 6.37 -3.56 -10.69
CA SER A 116 6.78 -4.97 -10.62
C SER A 116 5.65 -5.92 -11.05
N ALA A 117 4.42 -5.62 -10.67
CA ALA A 117 3.26 -6.42 -11.11
C ALA A 117 3.10 -6.41 -12.64
N VAL A 118 3.18 -5.24 -13.28
CA VAL A 118 3.10 -5.10 -14.74
C VAL A 118 4.26 -5.83 -15.41
N ARG A 119 5.48 -5.63 -14.94
CA ARG A 119 6.68 -6.32 -15.48
C ARG A 119 6.54 -7.83 -15.40
N SER A 120 6.08 -8.35 -14.26
CA SER A 120 5.92 -9.79 -14.10
C SER A 120 4.89 -10.39 -15.04
N GLY A 121 3.79 -9.66 -15.31
CA GLY A 121 2.78 -10.06 -16.27
C GLY A 121 3.32 -10.13 -17.69
N ASN A 122 4.08 -9.12 -18.11
CA ASN A 122 4.73 -9.09 -19.43
C ASN A 122 5.74 -10.25 -19.58
N LEU A 123 6.63 -10.45 -18.59
CA LEU A 123 7.60 -11.54 -18.61
C LEU A 123 6.92 -12.92 -18.66
N ALA A 124 5.85 -13.12 -17.88
CA ALA A 124 5.10 -14.37 -17.93
C ALA A 124 4.46 -14.59 -19.31
N ALA A 125 3.90 -13.54 -19.92
CA ALA A 125 3.31 -13.63 -21.25
C ALA A 125 4.36 -13.95 -22.34
N ASP A 126 5.55 -13.35 -22.25
CA ASP A 126 6.65 -13.62 -23.16
C ASP A 126 7.07 -15.10 -23.10
N TYR A 127 7.23 -15.66 -21.88
CA TYR A 127 7.55 -17.09 -21.70
C TYR A 127 6.46 -18.02 -22.24
N VAL A 128 5.17 -17.67 -22.05
CA VAL A 128 4.06 -18.43 -22.65
C VAL A 128 4.14 -18.42 -24.17
N ALA A 129 4.39 -17.24 -24.77
CA ALA A 129 4.51 -17.09 -26.22
C ALA A 129 5.70 -17.89 -26.77
N GLU A 130 6.86 -17.83 -26.10
CA GLU A 130 8.05 -18.61 -26.49
C GLU A 130 7.79 -20.12 -26.47
N ASP A 131 7.12 -20.62 -25.43
CA ASP A 131 6.88 -22.04 -25.27
C ASP A 131 5.86 -22.55 -26.31
N ILE A 132 4.82 -21.78 -26.67
CA ILE A 132 3.86 -22.11 -27.72
C ILE A 132 4.52 -22.20 -29.11
N VAL A 133 5.50 -21.33 -29.38
CA VAL A 133 6.20 -21.31 -30.67
C VAL A 133 7.17 -22.51 -30.82
N ASN A 134 7.65 -23.04 -29.68
CA ASN A 134 8.64 -24.12 -29.66
C ASN A 134 8.01 -25.53 -29.51
N GLU A 135 6.69 -25.63 -29.38
CA GLU A 135 5.91 -26.89 -29.46
C GLU A 135 5.53 -27.23 -30.91
#